data_5bca4a6538c805cb522d5386d278e8d5
#
_entry.id   5bca4a6538c805cb522d5386d278e8d5
#
_cell.length_a   1.000
_cell.length_b   1.000
_cell.length_c   1.000
_cell.angle_alpha   90.00
_cell.angle_beta   90.00
_cell.angle_gamma   90.00
#
_symmetry.space_group_name_H-M   'P 1'
#
loop_
_entity.id
_entity.type
_entity.pdbx_description
1 polymer ?
#
loop_
_entity_poly.entity_id
_entity_poly.type
_entity_poly.pdbx_seq_one_letter_code
_entity_poly.pdbx_strand_id
1 'polypeptide(L)' 'MSRITLKQFAVEKGQTRAAALLGMSQGALNKALRVGRDIFVTELADGSFVAEEVRPFPSQRSVA' A
#
# COMPACT_ATOMS: atom_id res chain seq x y z
N MET A 1 15.79 4.24 3.27
CA MET A 1 14.38 4.11 2.91
C MET A 1 14.14 2.75 2.29
N SER A 2 13.06 2.12 2.67
CA SER A 2 12.76 0.80 2.15
C SER A 2 11.35 0.80 1.58
N ARG A 3 11.13 -0.04 0.61
CA ARG A 3 9.86 -0.15 -0.07
C ARG A 3 9.48 -1.62 -0.11
N ILE A 4 8.32 -1.95 0.43
CA ILE A 4 7.83 -3.32 0.46
C ILE A 4 6.38 -3.34 0.00
N THR A 5 5.90 -4.54 -0.32
CA THR A 5 4.50 -4.66 -0.70
C THR A 5 3.60 -4.43 0.51
N LEU A 6 2.37 -4.03 0.23
CA LEU A 6 1.40 -3.86 1.31
C LEU A 6 1.21 -5.16 2.08
N LYS A 7 1.20 -6.29 1.37
CA LYS A 7 1.05 -7.58 2.01
C LYS A 7 2.20 -7.84 2.98
N GLN A 8 3.42 -7.56 2.56
CA GLN A 8 4.58 -7.75 3.41
C GLN A 8 4.50 -6.83 4.63
N PHE A 9 4.11 -5.60 4.42
CA PHE A 9 3.97 -4.63 5.49
C PHE A 9 2.93 -5.11 6.52
N ALA A 10 1.80 -5.61 6.03
CA ALA A 10 0.75 -6.11 6.91
C ALA A 10 1.19 -7.34 7.69
N VAL A 11 2.01 -8.20 7.07
CA VAL A 11 2.54 -9.37 7.77
C VAL A 11 3.50 -8.93 8.88
N GLU A 12 4.35 -7.97 8.60
CA GLU A 12 5.35 -7.54 9.58
C GLU A 12 4.75 -6.77 10.73
N LYS A 13 3.78 -5.91 10.46
CA LYS A 13 3.21 -5.03 11.49
C LYS A 13 1.93 -5.56 12.09
N GLY A 14 1.26 -6.48 11.42
CA GLY A 14 -0.10 -6.85 11.77
C GLY A 14 -1.08 -5.91 11.12
N GLN A 15 -2.27 -6.41 10.80
CA GLN A 15 -3.22 -5.63 10.01
C GLN A 15 -3.70 -4.37 10.73
N THR A 16 -3.97 -4.49 12.01
CA THR A 16 -4.47 -3.34 12.77
C THR A 16 -3.43 -2.23 12.81
N ARG A 17 -2.19 -2.58 13.11
CA ARG A 17 -1.13 -1.60 13.22
C ARG A 17 -0.77 -1.03 11.86
N ALA A 18 -0.73 -1.88 10.84
CA ALA A 18 -0.43 -1.43 9.49
C ALA A 18 -1.45 -0.40 9.02
N ALA A 19 -2.73 -0.66 9.25
CA ALA A 19 -3.77 0.29 8.88
C ALA A 19 -3.59 1.61 9.61
N ALA A 20 -3.29 1.55 10.90
CA ALA A 20 -3.09 2.77 11.69
C ALA A 20 -1.90 3.56 11.18
N LEU A 21 -0.81 2.88 10.85
CA LEU A 21 0.40 3.56 10.37
C LEU A 21 0.17 4.22 9.02
N LEU A 22 -0.72 3.67 8.21
CA LEU A 22 -1.01 4.22 6.89
C LEU A 22 -2.20 5.17 6.90
N GLY A 23 -2.84 5.37 8.06
CA GLY A 23 -3.97 6.26 8.17
C GLY A 23 -5.22 5.75 7.46
N MET A 24 -5.40 4.44 7.40
CA MET A 24 -6.56 3.86 6.75
C MET A 24 -7.27 2.94 7.72
N SER A 25 -8.51 2.59 7.40
CA SER A 25 -9.26 1.66 8.24
C SER A 25 -8.76 0.23 8.00
N GLN A 26 -8.95 -0.60 9.01
CA GLN A 26 -8.58 -2.01 8.88
C GLN A 26 -9.38 -2.70 7.78
N GLY A 27 -10.65 -2.30 7.63
CA GLY A 27 -11.47 -2.85 6.56
C GLY A 27 -10.95 -2.50 5.19
N ALA A 28 -10.48 -1.25 5.01
CA ALA A 28 -9.91 -0.83 3.73
C ALA A 28 -8.63 -1.61 3.45
N LEU A 29 -7.79 -1.79 4.46
CA LEU A 29 -6.57 -2.57 4.30
C LEU A 29 -6.89 -4.01 3.91
N ASN A 30 -7.83 -4.61 4.61
CA ASN A 30 -8.25 -5.98 4.31
C ASN A 30 -8.75 -6.11 2.88
N LYS A 31 -9.56 -5.15 2.45
CA LYS A 31 -10.10 -5.20 1.10
C LYS A 31 -8.99 -5.09 0.06
N ALA A 32 -8.04 -4.20 0.28
CA ALA A 32 -6.92 -4.03 -0.64
C ALA A 32 -6.12 -5.32 -0.74
N LEU A 33 -5.88 -5.98 0.38
CA LEU A 33 -5.15 -7.25 0.38
C LEU A 33 -5.92 -8.35 -0.33
N ARG A 34 -7.23 -8.37 -0.14
CA ARG A 34 -8.05 -9.42 -0.70
C ARG A 34 -8.19 -9.32 -2.20
N VAL A 35 -8.30 -8.10 -2.72
CA VAL A 35 -8.43 -7.92 -4.17
C VAL A 35 -7.08 -7.93 -4.87
N GLY A 36 -5.99 -7.99 -4.12
CA GLY A 36 -4.67 -8.11 -4.71
C GLY A 36 -4.16 -6.87 -5.41
N ARG A 37 -4.48 -5.70 -4.86
CA ARG A 37 -3.99 -4.45 -5.44
C ARG A 37 -2.49 -4.33 -5.28
N ASP A 38 -1.84 -3.75 -6.29
CA ASP A 38 -0.38 -3.58 -6.27
C ASP A 38 -0.04 -2.30 -5.51
N ILE A 39 -0.01 -2.42 -4.20
CA ILE A 39 0.28 -1.30 -3.32
C ILE A 39 1.63 -1.54 -2.66
N PHE A 40 2.46 -0.52 -2.65
CA PHE A 40 3.77 -0.56 -2.00
C PHE A 40 3.81 0.46 -0.89
N VAL A 41 4.52 0.12 0.17
CA VAL A 41 4.69 0.98 1.33
C VAL A 41 6.15 1.39 1.41
N THR A 42 6.38 2.68 1.55
CA THR A 42 7.72 3.22 1.67
C THR A 42 7.87 3.87 3.04
N GLU A 43 8.96 3.56 3.72
CA GLU A 43 9.30 4.22 4.96
C GLU A 43 10.11 5.47 4.65
N LEU A 44 9.65 6.59 5.16
CA LEU A 44 10.32 7.86 4.95
C LEU A 44 11.41 8.06 6.00
N ALA A 45 12.25 9.06 5.76
CA ALA A 45 13.39 9.32 6.63
C ALA A 45 12.97 9.68 8.05
N ASP A 46 11.79 10.27 8.23
CA ASP A 46 11.29 10.65 9.53
C ASP A 46 10.58 9.51 10.26
N GLY A 47 10.57 8.32 9.69
CA GLY A 47 9.93 7.18 10.30
C GLY A 47 8.47 7.01 9.96
N SER A 48 7.91 7.89 9.16
CA SER A 48 6.54 7.74 8.72
C SER A 48 6.48 6.83 7.50
N PHE A 49 5.25 6.43 7.12
CA PHE A 49 5.03 5.52 6.02
C PHE A 49 4.05 6.11 5.03
N VAL A 50 4.29 5.86 3.75
CA VAL A 50 3.36 6.23 2.70
C VAL A 50 3.07 5.00 1.86
N ALA A 51 1.84 4.91 1.38
CA ALA A 51 1.41 3.82 0.52
C ALA A 51 1.14 4.36 -0.87
N GLU A 52 1.60 3.63 -1.87
CA GLU A 52 1.40 4.01 -3.26
C GLU A 52 0.85 2.83 -4.02
N GLU A 53 -0.14 3.07 -4.83
CA GLU A 53 -0.69 2.02 -5.66
C GLU A 53 -0.08 2.11 -7.06
N VAL A 54 0.49 0.99 -7.52
CA VAL A 54 1.05 0.91 -8.85
C VAL A 54 -0.04 0.39 -9.77
N ARG A 55 -0.33 1.15 -10.80
CA ARG A 55 -1.36 0.80 -11.77
C ARG A 55 -0.76 0.75 -13.15
N PRO A 56 -1.35 -0.06 -14.04
CA PRO A 56 -0.95 0.03 -15.43
C PRO A 56 -1.13 1.45 -15.93
N PHE A 57 -0.18 1.92 -16.68
CA PHE A 57 -0.22 3.25 -17.21
C PHE A 57 -1.41 3.39 -18.15
N PRO A 58 -2.31 4.33 -17.91
CA PRO A 58 -3.53 4.42 -18.73
C PRO A 58 -3.31 4.96 -20.13
N SER A 59 -2.10 5.29 -20.47
CA SER A 59 -1.82 5.88 -21.76
C SER A 59 -2.24 5.01 -22.92
N GLN A 60 -2.30 3.72 -22.70
CA GLN A 60 -2.73 2.84 -23.78
C GLN A 60 -4.11 3.18 -24.26
N ARG A 61 -4.89 3.84 -23.43
CA ARG A 61 -6.20 4.31 -23.85
C ARG A 61 -6.15 5.71 -24.34
N SER A 62 -5.39 6.52 -23.68
CA SER A 62 -5.36 7.92 -23.97
C SER A 62 -4.73 8.21 -25.29
N VAL A 63 -3.91 7.32 -25.79
CA VAL A 63 -3.30 7.53 -27.09
C VAL A 63 -4.28 7.40 -28.21
N ALA A 64 -5.42 6.86 -27.89
CA ALA A 64 -6.43 6.75 -28.92
C ALA A 64 -6.81 8.10 -29.46
#